data_cf638be32eed767d5c48e1f0d5b510f6
#
_entry.id   cf638be32eed767d5c48e1f0d5b510f6
#
_cell.length_a   1.000
_cell.length_b   1.000
_cell.length_c   1.000
_cell.angle_alpha   90.00
_cell.angle_beta   90.00
_cell.angle_gamma   90.00
#
_symmetry.space_group_name_H-M   'P 1'
#
loop_
_entity.id
_entity.type
_entity.pdbx_description
1 polymer ?
#
loop_
_entity_poly.entity_id
_entity_poly.type
_entity_poly.pdbx_seq_one_letter_code
_entity_poly.pdbx_strand_id
1 'polypeptide(L)'
;MKKLVFTFAIAFACLFNSNLQAQSLERKAAIDICECSHIIENNVSPEFREIINFKLIAETEEEFNNAMITFVTNNPDKAAKDMQWMQSMSDDNGQFLRCISKMEMKYDNTELDTPEMYNSIMVELYEIECDFAAALFMFGAEVQAAEVTEGE
;
A
#
# COMPACT_ATOMS: atom_id res chain seq x y z
N MET A 1 11.55 1.15 -54.57
CA MET A 1 11.95 0.53 -53.27
C MET A 1 12.08 1.50 -52.08
N LYS A 2 12.19 2.81 -52.27
CA LYS A 2 12.30 3.79 -51.14
C LYS A 2 10.98 4.12 -50.41
N LYS A 3 9.82 3.89 -51.02
CA LYS A 3 8.52 4.21 -50.40
C LYS A 3 8.01 3.14 -49.43
N LEU A 4 8.48 1.90 -49.53
CA LEU A 4 8.03 0.81 -48.67
C LEU A 4 8.69 0.85 -47.26
N VAL A 5 9.92 1.37 -47.18
CA VAL A 5 10.67 1.47 -45.91
C VAL A 5 10.08 2.55 -45.00
N PHE A 6 9.52 3.64 -45.61
CA PHE A 6 8.95 4.74 -44.83
C PHE A 6 7.62 4.38 -44.18
N THR A 7 6.82 3.51 -44.83
CA THR A 7 5.53 3.06 -44.30
C THR A 7 5.73 2.10 -43.12
N PHE A 8 6.80 1.30 -43.14
CA PHE A 8 7.11 0.38 -42.05
C PHE A 8 7.62 1.12 -40.79
N ALA A 9 8.37 2.20 -40.95
CA ALA A 9 8.87 3.00 -39.84
C ALA A 9 7.76 3.73 -39.07
N ILE A 10 6.71 4.20 -39.78
CA ILE A 10 5.55 4.86 -39.15
C ILE A 10 4.67 3.85 -38.42
N ALA A 11 4.46 2.64 -38.98
CA ALA A 11 3.71 1.59 -38.31
C ALA A 11 4.42 1.08 -37.06
N PHE A 12 5.75 1.03 -37.06
CA PHE A 12 6.55 0.61 -35.91
C PHE A 12 6.55 1.67 -34.81
N ALA A 13 6.57 2.97 -35.16
CA ALA A 13 6.46 4.06 -34.21
C ALA A 13 5.10 4.12 -33.52
N CYS A 14 4.01 3.72 -34.20
CA CYS A 14 2.66 3.65 -33.60
C CYS A 14 2.52 2.48 -32.61
N LEU A 15 3.27 1.40 -32.79
CA LEU A 15 3.25 0.25 -31.86
C LEU A 15 4.00 0.52 -30.55
N PHE A 16 4.95 1.47 -30.53
CA PHE A 16 5.63 1.87 -29.30
C PHE A 16 4.91 2.99 -28.53
N ASN A 17 3.96 3.70 -29.14
CA ASN A 17 3.19 4.74 -28.47
C ASN A 17 1.93 4.22 -27.73
N SER A 18 1.61 2.92 -27.87
CA SER A 18 0.46 2.32 -27.17
C SER A 18 0.74 1.95 -25.70
N ASN A 19 1.96 2.13 -25.19
CA ASN A 19 2.30 1.90 -23.77
C ASN A 19 2.26 3.17 -22.90
N LEU A 20 1.82 4.30 -23.42
CA LEU A 20 1.34 5.43 -22.63
C LEU A 20 -0.16 5.23 -22.33
N GLN A 21 -0.54 4.05 -21.85
CA GLN A 21 -1.81 3.90 -21.16
C GLN A 21 -1.77 4.89 -20.00
N ALA A 22 -2.70 5.85 -20.00
CA ALA A 22 -2.95 6.64 -18.80
C ALA A 22 -3.15 5.63 -17.67
N GLN A 23 -2.26 5.64 -16.70
CA GLN A 23 -2.37 4.74 -15.55
C GLN A 23 -3.76 4.88 -14.97
N SER A 24 -4.40 3.76 -14.65
CA SER A 24 -5.72 3.76 -14.02
C SER A 24 -5.67 4.55 -12.71
N LEU A 25 -6.82 4.99 -12.23
CA LEU A 25 -6.92 5.70 -10.95
C LEU A 25 -6.37 4.82 -9.82
N GLU A 26 -6.73 3.54 -9.86
CA GLU A 26 -6.33 2.52 -8.88
C GLU A 26 -4.81 2.35 -8.83
N ARG A 27 -4.17 2.27 -10.01
CA ARG A 27 -2.71 2.14 -10.08
C ARG A 27 -1.98 3.37 -9.55
N LYS A 28 -2.51 4.57 -9.83
CA LYS A 28 -1.95 5.80 -9.26
C LYS A 28 -2.11 5.85 -7.75
N ALA A 29 -3.28 5.47 -7.24
CA ALA A 29 -3.55 5.40 -5.81
C ALA A 29 -2.63 4.36 -5.15
N ALA A 30 -2.45 3.18 -5.74
CA ALA A 30 -1.54 2.14 -5.24
C ALA A 30 -0.09 2.63 -5.17
N ILE A 31 0.40 3.35 -6.17
CA ILE A 31 1.75 3.94 -6.16
C ILE A 31 1.89 4.96 -5.02
N ASP A 32 0.93 5.87 -4.87
CA ASP A 32 0.98 6.87 -3.80
C ASP A 32 0.89 6.22 -2.40
N ILE A 33 0.06 5.19 -2.23
CA ILE A 33 -0.04 4.39 -1.00
C ILE A 33 1.31 3.70 -0.71
N CYS A 34 1.92 3.10 -1.72
CA CYS A 34 3.23 2.48 -1.61
C CYS A 34 4.31 3.49 -1.17
N GLU A 35 4.35 4.68 -1.78
CA GLU A 35 5.28 5.75 -1.38
C GLU A 35 5.07 6.18 0.08
N CYS A 36 3.81 6.32 0.53
CA CYS A 36 3.52 6.64 1.91
C CYS A 36 3.92 5.51 2.87
N SER A 37 3.70 4.26 2.50
CA SER A 37 4.07 3.10 3.32
C SER A 37 5.57 2.96 3.53
N HIS A 38 6.40 3.37 2.56
CA HIS A 38 7.85 3.39 2.71
C HIS A 38 8.33 4.28 3.85
N ILE A 39 7.56 5.30 4.24
CA ILE A 39 7.87 6.12 5.42
C ILE A 39 7.81 5.25 6.69
N ILE A 40 6.82 4.35 6.78
CA ILE A 40 6.70 3.40 7.89
C ILE A 40 7.81 2.36 7.79
N GLU A 41 7.91 1.71 6.64
CA GLU A 41 8.86 0.63 6.38
C GLU A 41 10.31 1.00 6.71
N ASN A 42 10.71 2.23 6.38
CA ASN A 42 12.09 2.72 6.62
C ASN A 42 12.38 3.08 8.10
N ASN A 43 11.36 3.19 8.93
CA ASN A 43 11.51 3.64 10.32
C ASN A 43 11.21 2.56 11.36
N VAL A 44 10.70 1.41 10.94
CA VAL A 44 10.47 0.25 11.80
C VAL A 44 11.57 -0.80 11.63
N SER A 45 11.70 -1.69 12.63
CA SER A 45 12.69 -2.77 12.58
C SER A 45 12.40 -3.76 11.45
N PRO A 46 13.44 -4.45 10.92
CA PRO A 46 13.25 -5.50 9.92
C PRO A 46 12.29 -6.60 10.40
N GLU A 47 12.37 -6.98 11.66
CA GLU A 47 11.52 -8.03 12.25
C GLU A 47 10.05 -7.57 12.28
N PHE A 48 9.78 -6.30 12.58
CA PHE A 48 8.42 -5.77 12.52
C PHE A 48 7.88 -5.79 11.10
N ARG A 49 8.71 -5.44 10.10
CA ARG A 49 8.32 -5.52 8.68
C ARG A 49 7.96 -6.95 8.27
N GLU A 50 8.75 -7.94 8.71
CA GLU A 50 8.45 -9.35 8.45
C GLU A 50 7.10 -9.76 9.03
N ILE A 51 6.77 -9.32 10.25
CA ILE A 51 5.48 -9.60 10.87
C ILE A 51 4.33 -8.93 10.11
N ILE A 52 4.48 -7.67 9.71
CA ILE A 52 3.45 -7.00 8.90
C ILE A 52 3.25 -7.73 7.58
N ASN A 53 4.32 -8.08 6.86
CA ASN A 53 4.22 -8.83 5.61
C ASN A 53 3.63 -10.25 5.81
N PHE A 54 3.82 -10.85 6.99
CA PHE A 54 3.21 -12.14 7.31
C PHE A 54 1.67 -12.09 7.26
N LYS A 55 1.05 -10.92 7.47
CA LYS A 55 -0.41 -10.74 7.31
C LYS A 55 -0.93 -11.20 5.96
N LEU A 56 -0.13 -11.04 4.87
CA LEU A 56 -0.54 -11.42 3.51
C LEU A 56 -0.64 -12.93 3.30
N ILE A 57 0.03 -13.72 4.14
CA ILE A 57 0.11 -15.17 3.99
C ILE A 57 -0.47 -15.94 5.19
N ALA A 58 -0.83 -15.23 6.26
CA ALA A 58 -1.49 -15.83 7.42
C ALA A 58 -2.88 -16.35 7.01
N GLU A 59 -3.17 -17.60 7.31
CA GLU A 59 -4.46 -18.22 6.97
C GLU A 59 -5.59 -17.76 7.90
N THR A 60 -5.21 -17.33 9.12
CA THR A 60 -6.15 -16.88 10.15
C THR A 60 -5.62 -15.65 10.88
N GLU A 61 -6.54 -14.87 11.45
CA GLU A 61 -6.18 -13.74 12.31
C GLU A 61 -5.46 -14.21 13.58
N GLU A 62 -5.82 -15.38 14.12
CA GLU A 62 -5.14 -15.97 15.27
C GLU A 62 -3.66 -16.24 14.99
N GLU A 63 -3.34 -16.71 13.80
CA GLU A 63 -1.98 -16.98 13.36
C GLU A 63 -1.15 -15.70 13.29
N PHE A 64 -1.69 -14.64 12.72
CA PHE A 64 -1.07 -13.33 12.70
C PHE A 64 -0.87 -12.75 14.10
N ASN A 65 -1.89 -12.82 14.97
CA ASN A 65 -1.82 -12.35 16.34
C ASN A 65 -0.76 -13.11 17.15
N ASN A 66 -0.65 -14.41 16.97
CA ASN A 66 0.38 -15.23 17.62
C ASN A 66 1.80 -14.85 17.16
N ALA A 67 1.98 -14.56 15.86
CA ALA A 67 3.25 -14.07 15.34
C ALA A 67 3.61 -12.70 15.94
N MET A 68 2.66 -11.78 16.05
CA MET A 68 2.83 -10.47 16.68
C MET A 68 3.20 -10.59 18.16
N ILE A 69 2.49 -11.43 18.92
CA ILE A 69 2.80 -11.69 20.35
C ILE A 69 4.21 -12.27 20.49
N THR A 70 4.58 -13.21 19.62
CA THR A 70 5.90 -13.82 19.60
C THR A 70 7.00 -12.78 19.36
N PHE A 71 6.78 -11.88 18.40
CA PHE A 71 7.70 -10.78 18.12
C PHE A 71 7.91 -9.87 19.34
N VAL A 72 6.80 -9.39 19.93
CA VAL A 72 6.85 -8.51 21.12
C VAL A 72 7.56 -9.19 22.28
N THR A 73 7.30 -10.49 22.50
CA THR A 73 7.91 -11.25 23.61
C THR A 73 9.40 -11.48 23.40
N ASN A 74 9.82 -11.78 22.17
CA ASN A 74 11.21 -12.12 21.87
C ASN A 74 12.08 -10.89 21.59
N ASN A 75 11.47 -9.74 21.25
CA ASN A 75 12.17 -8.50 20.88
C ASN A 75 11.58 -7.27 21.59
N PRO A 76 11.49 -7.25 22.93
CA PRO A 76 10.74 -6.22 23.66
C PRO A 76 11.26 -4.79 23.40
N ASP A 77 12.57 -4.60 23.29
CA ASP A 77 13.18 -3.28 23.05
C ASP A 77 12.91 -2.77 21.63
N LYS A 78 12.90 -3.66 20.64
CA LYS A 78 12.56 -3.31 19.25
C LYS A 78 11.09 -3.00 19.13
N ALA A 79 10.25 -3.87 19.67
CA ALA A 79 8.80 -3.68 19.69
C ALA A 79 8.41 -2.35 20.34
N ALA A 80 9.03 -2.00 21.49
CA ALA A 80 8.79 -0.73 22.16
C ALA A 80 9.16 0.48 21.29
N LYS A 81 10.30 0.41 20.58
CA LYS A 81 10.73 1.45 19.65
C LYS A 81 9.80 1.60 18.47
N ASP A 82 9.42 0.47 17.84
CA ASP A 82 8.53 0.46 16.69
C ASP A 82 7.15 1.01 17.07
N MET A 83 6.60 0.61 18.22
CA MET A 83 5.35 1.14 18.75
C MET A 83 5.42 2.63 19.06
N GLN A 84 6.50 3.10 19.70
CA GLN A 84 6.71 4.52 19.97
C GLN A 84 6.77 5.34 18.68
N TRP A 85 7.46 4.82 17.67
CA TRP A 85 7.53 5.48 16.36
C TRP A 85 6.16 5.50 15.71
N MET A 86 5.41 4.38 15.72
CA MET A 86 4.05 4.30 15.19
C MET A 86 3.10 5.28 15.87
N GLN A 87 3.20 5.46 17.19
CA GLN A 87 2.43 6.48 17.91
C GLN A 87 2.76 7.90 17.43
N SER A 88 4.04 8.18 17.13
CA SER A 88 4.45 9.50 16.64
C SER A 88 3.95 9.81 15.22
N MET A 89 3.48 8.81 14.46
CA MET A 89 2.89 9.04 13.14
C MET A 89 1.57 9.83 13.21
N SER A 90 0.89 9.77 14.35
CA SER A 90 -0.34 10.51 14.61
C SER A 90 -0.10 12.01 14.92
N ASP A 91 1.17 12.45 15.02
CA ASP A 91 1.49 13.85 15.22
C ASP A 91 1.18 14.65 13.95
N ASP A 92 0.47 15.78 14.09
CA ASP A 92 0.00 16.65 12.98
C ASP A 92 1.10 17.07 12.00
N ASN A 93 2.36 17.03 12.43
CA ASN A 93 3.54 17.37 11.62
C ASN A 93 4.32 16.16 11.12
N GLY A 94 3.82 14.93 11.34
CA GLY A 94 4.46 13.69 10.92
C GLY A 94 4.61 13.59 9.40
N GLN A 95 5.70 12.97 8.94
CA GLN A 95 5.93 12.77 7.49
C GLN A 95 4.82 11.90 6.88
N PHE A 96 4.37 10.89 7.61
CA PHE A 96 3.32 9.98 7.16
C PHE A 96 1.99 10.70 6.97
N LEU A 97 1.52 11.46 7.97
CA LEU A 97 0.26 12.24 7.84
C LEU A 97 0.33 13.25 6.70
N ARG A 98 1.48 13.91 6.49
CA ARG A 98 1.65 14.79 5.32
C ARG A 98 1.58 14.07 3.99
N CYS A 99 2.05 12.81 3.93
CA CYS A 99 1.93 11.97 2.74
C CYS A 99 0.47 11.62 2.48
N ILE A 100 -0.25 11.15 3.50
CA ILE A 100 -1.68 10.82 3.41
C ILE A 100 -2.51 12.05 3.03
N SER A 101 -2.30 13.20 3.68
CA SER A 101 -3.04 14.43 3.36
C SER A 101 -2.83 14.90 1.91
N LYS A 102 -1.62 14.70 1.35
CA LYS A 102 -1.39 14.98 -0.08
C LYS A 102 -2.16 14.00 -0.99
N MET A 103 -2.24 12.74 -0.58
CA MET A 103 -3.00 11.73 -1.31
C MET A 103 -4.50 12.06 -1.25
N GLU A 104 -5.05 12.40 -0.08
CA GLU A 104 -6.45 12.82 0.10
C GLU A 104 -6.81 14.06 -0.75
N MET A 105 -5.89 15.03 -0.86
CA MET A 105 -6.10 16.20 -1.72
C MET A 105 -6.04 15.87 -3.22
N LYS A 106 -5.37 14.78 -3.61
CA LYS A 106 -5.22 14.34 -5.00
C LYS A 106 -6.41 13.51 -5.49
N TYR A 107 -7.02 12.76 -4.60
CA TYR A 107 -8.13 11.88 -4.88
C TYR A 107 -9.38 12.39 -4.16
N ASP A 108 -10.49 12.50 -4.88
CA ASP A 108 -11.78 12.77 -4.23
C ASP A 108 -12.14 11.55 -3.37
N ASN A 109 -12.29 11.75 -2.07
CA ASN A 109 -12.52 10.68 -1.09
C ASN A 109 -13.72 9.80 -1.44
N THR A 110 -14.70 10.33 -2.16
CA THR A 110 -15.90 9.58 -2.59
C THR A 110 -15.61 8.49 -3.62
N GLU A 111 -14.49 8.58 -4.35
CA GLU A 111 -14.12 7.59 -5.38
C GLU A 111 -13.28 6.44 -4.82
N LEU A 112 -12.53 6.68 -3.73
CA LEU A 112 -11.65 5.66 -3.13
C LEU A 112 -12.34 4.80 -2.07
N ASP A 113 -13.47 5.22 -1.52
CA ASP A 113 -14.15 4.59 -0.37
C ASP A 113 -15.14 3.48 -0.76
N THR A 114 -14.99 2.88 -1.93
CA THR A 114 -15.84 1.75 -2.34
C THR A 114 -15.13 0.42 -2.17
N PRO A 115 -15.86 -0.68 -1.80
CA PRO A 115 -15.26 -2.01 -1.72
C PRO A 115 -14.60 -2.48 -3.02
N GLU A 116 -15.15 -2.08 -4.17
CA GLU A 116 -14.62 -2.39 -5.49
C GLU A 116 -13.28 -1.70 -5.71
N MET A 117 -13.18 -0.41 -5.34
CA MET A 117 -11.94 0.35 -5.45
C MET A 117 -10.86 -0.21 -4.52
N TYR A 118 -11.23 -0.55 -3.28
CA TYR A 118 -10.34 -1.21 -2.34
C TYR A 118 -9.70 -2.48 -2.93
N ASN A 119 -10.52 -3.38 -3.48
CA ASN A 119 -10.04 -4.61 -4.11
C ASN A 119 -9.12 -4.33 -5.31
N SER A 120 -9.48 -3.33 -6.12
CA SER A 120 -8.68 -2.96 -7.30
C SER A 120 -7.33 -2.36 -6.90
N ILE A 121 -7.27 -1.52 -5.86
CA ILE A 121 -6.02 -0.99 -5.30
C ILE A 121 -5.15 -2.12 -4.74
N MET A 122 -5.74 -3.10 -4.05
CA MET A 122 -5.01 -4.27 -3.54
C MET A 122 -4.33 -5.04 -4.67
N VAL A 123 -5.04 -5.31 -5.77
CA VAL A 123 -4.47 -5.97 -6.95
C VAL A 123 -3.28 -5.18 -7.51
N GLU A 124 -3.42 -3.87 -7.64
CA GLU A 124 -2.35 -3.00 -8.13
C GLU A 124 -1.14 -2.96 -7.19
N LEU A 125 -1.35 -2.98 -5.86
CA LEU A 125 -0.26 -3.06 -4.88
C LEU A 125 0.56 -4.33 -5.05
N TYR A 126 -0.09 -5.48 -5.30
CA TYR A 126 0.60 -6.73 -5.61
C TYR A 126 1.33 -6.66 -6.96
N GLU A 127 0.73 -6.06 -7.99
CA GLU A 127 1.36 -5.93 -9.31
C GLU A 127 2.61 -5.04 -9.31
N ILE A 128 2.68 -4.04 -8.42
CA ILE A 128 3.86 -3.19 -8.25
C ILE A 128 4.84 -3.71 -7.18
N GLU A 129 4.61 -4.93 -6.69
CA GLU A 129 5.45 -5.60 -5.67
C GLU A 129 5.61 -4.77 -4.37
N CYS A 130 4.54 -4.10 -3.95
CA CYS A 130 4.51 -3.29 -2.72
C CYS A 130 3.81 -4.03 -1.57
N ASP A 131 4.37 -5.17 -1.18
CA ASP A 131 3.79 -6.09 -0.20
C ASP A 131 3.54 -5.45 1.17
N PHE A 132 4.47 -4.63 1.64
CA PHE A 132 4.32 -3.96 2.93
C PHE A 132 3.11 -3.01 2.94
N ALA A 133 2.89 -2.26 1.86
CA ALA A 133 1.70 -1.42 1.72
C ALA A 133 0.41 -2.24 1.64
N ALA A 134 0.44 -3.35 0.89
CA ALA A 134 -0.71 -4.26 0.79
C ALA A 134 -1.09 -4.83 2.17
N ALA A 135 -0.11 -5.26 2.97
CA ALA A 135 -0.32 -5.76 4.32
C ALA A 135 -0.91 -4.70 5.26
N LEU A 136 -0.37 -3.47 5.24
CA LEU A 136 -0.91 -2.35 6.02
C LEU A 136 -2.34 -1.98 5.59
N PHE A 137 -2.62 -2.03 4.30
CA PHE A 137 -3.93 -1.71 3.75
C PHE A 137 -4.98 -2.74 4.19
N MET A 138 -4.65 -4.05 4.16
CA MET A 138 -5.50 -5.11 4.71
C MET A 138 -5.80 -4.89 6.20
N PHE A 139 -4.78 -4.54 6.99
CA PHE A 139 -4.94 -4.30 8.42
C PHE A 139 -5.88 -3.12 8.70
N GLY A 140 -5.77 -2.03 7.95
CA GLY A 140 -6.65 -0.86 8.10
C GLY A 140 -8.12 -1.17 7.80
N ALA A 141 -8.41 -2.00 6.80
CA ALA A 141 -9.78 -2.37 6.45
C ALA A 141 -10.45 -3.23 7.53
N GLU A 142 -9.72 -4.12 8.18
CA GLU A 142 -10.25 -4.96 9.27
C GLU A 142 -10.61 -4.13 10.51
N VAL A 143 -9.80 -3.11 10.84
CA VAL A 143 -10.09 -2.19 11.95
C VAL A 143 -11.37 -1.41 11.69
N GLN A 144 -11.58 -0.90 10.48
CA GLN A 144 -12.82 -0.20 10.13
C GLN A 144 -14.05 -1.12 10.19
N ALA A 145 -13.93 -2.36 9.72
CA ALA A 145 -15.02 -3.33 9.77
C ALA A 145 -15.41 -3.70 11.21
N ALA A 146 -14.45 -3.77 12.13
CA ALA A 146 -14.69 -4.06 13.54
C ALA A 146 -15.43 -2.90 14.26
N GLU A 147 -15.08 -1.66 13.97
CA GLU A 147 -15.73 -0.47 14.56
C GLU A 147 -17.21 -0.35 14.17
N VAL A 148 -17.57 -0.76 12.94
CA VAL A 148 -18.96 -0.73 12.45
C VAL A 148 -19.83 -1.76 13.19
N THR A 149 -19.27 -2.89 13.59
CA THR A 149 -20.03 -3.96 14.27
C THR A 149 -20.24 -3.74 15.77
N GLU A 150 -19.42 -2.91 16.42
CA GLU A 150 -19.58 -2.56 17.85
C GLU A 150 -20.53 -1.36 18.07
N GLY A 151 -20.97 -0.68 17.02
CA GLY A 151 -21.85 0.50 17.05
C GLY A 151 -23.35 0.20 16.91
N GLU A 152 -23.76 -1.07 16.72
CA GLU A 152 -25.16 -1.51 16.68
C GLU A 152 -25.56 -2.20 18.01
#